data_bc82d17abdee263ff5ea22c0f1da5df4
#
_entry.id   bc82d17abdee263ff5ea22c0f1da5df4
#
_cell.length_a   1.000
_cell.length_b   1.000
_cell.length_c   1.000
_cell.angle_alpha   90.00
_cell.angle_beta   90.00
_cell.angle_gamma   90.00
#
_symmetry.space_group_name_H-M   'P 1'
#
loop_
_entity.id
_entity.type
_entity.pdbx_description
1 polymer ?
#
loop_
_entity_poly.entity_id
_entity_poly.type
_entity_poly.pdbx_seq_one_letter_code
_entity_poly.pdbx_strand_id
1 'polypeptide(L)'
;MSIIEKQISAPTPVRGKPAASGKLKDLLALMARLRSDCPWDKKQSNHSLIPYAIEEAYELGEAVQGDDDDDIKGELGDVLLQVVFHCQMYAEQERFDMSDVITTLQEKLIRRHPHVFEAETLKDEAAVKERWDEIKVEEQQVRAARGKPQRRLDNTKAGSALMQAQDVQKQASKLGFDWEGVSGAFDKLNEEVSELKAELLDKSKDDINANIADIEKEIGDCMFALVNVARKLDLDAETATLTCVHKFKSRFGYIEDQLVAAGKRLEDSSINEMDALWEAAKQHERT
;
A
#
# COMPACT_ATOMS: atom_id res chain seq x y z
N MET A 1 18.33 -25.29 -32.64
CA MET A 1 17.36 -24.64 -31.73
C MET A 1 17.90 -23.27 -31.47
N SER A 2 17.28 -22.29 -32.08
CA SER A 2 17.74 -20.91 -32.19
C SER A 2 17.65 -20.17 -30.87
N ILE A 3 18.77 -19.66 -30.45
CA ILE A 3 18.93 -18.66 -29.40
C ILE A 3 18.28 -17.38 -29.96
N ILE A 4 17.08 -17.04 -29.51
CA ILE A 4 16.51 -15.71 -29.74
C ILE A 4 17.39 -14.74 -28.98
N GLU A 5 18.19 -13.97 -29.71
CA GLU A 5 19.10 -12.97 -29.21
C GLU A 5 18.40 -12.01 -28.28
N LYS A 6 18.89 -11.92 -27.03
CA LYS A 6 18.66 -10.83 -26.11
C LYS A 6 19.11 -9.52 -26.73
N GLN A 7 18.31 -8.93 -27.60
CA GLN A 7 18.54 -7.57 -28.11
C GLN A 7 17.57 -6.59 -27.46
N ILE A 8 17.69 -6.41 -26.13
CA ILE A 8 17.50 -5.09 -25.59
C ILE A 8 18.90 -4.58 -25.26
N SER A 9 19.54 -3.95 -26.28
CA SER A 9 20.79 -3.22 -26.08
C SER A 9 20.60 -2.23 -24.92
N ALA A 10 21.62 -2.11 -24.05
CA ALA A 10 21.66 -1.12 -23.00
C ALA A 10 21.15 0.24 -23.53
N PRO A 11 20.25 0.94 -22.80
CA PRO A 11 19.67 2.18 -23.30
C PRO A 11 20.77 3.19 -23.58
N THR A 12 20.79 3.73 -24.80
CA THR A 12 21.74 4.76 -25.18
C THR A 12 21.50 6.02 -24.34
N PRO A 13 22.54 6.61 -23.70
CA PRO A 13 22.34 7.80 -22.86
C PRO A 13 21.72 8.93 -23.67
N VAL A 14 20.57 9.42 -23.24
CA VAL A 14 19.89 10.56 -23.87
C VAL A 14 20.66 11.83 -23.53
N ARG A 15 21.25 12.51 -24.52
CA ARG A 15 21.89 13.82 -24.32
C ARG A 15 20.91 14.95 -24.62
N GLY A 16 20.88 15.97 -23.75
CA GLY A 16 19.95 17.11 -23.86
C GLY A 16 18.58 16.86 -23.21
N LYS A 17 17.62 17.75 -23.45
CA LYS A 17 16.22 17.60 -23.03
C LYS A 17 15.49 16.68 -24.00
N PRO A 18 15.09 15.45 -23.61
CA PRO A 18 14.36 14.56 -24.50
C PRO A 18 12.94 15.05 -24.72
N ALA A 19 12.37 14.76 -25.90
CA ALA A 19 10.95 14.89 -26.14
C ALA A 19 10.20 13.65 -25.64
N ALA A 20 8.99 13.83 -25.11
CA ALA A 20 8.14 12.71 -24.76
C ALA A 20 7.72 11.94 -26.02
N SER A 21 7.90 10.63 -26.02
CA SER A 21 7.68 9.76 -27.19
C SER A 21 6.53 8.77 -27.02
N GLY A 22 6.05 8.58 -25.79
CA GLY A 22 5.06 7.56 -25.45
C GLY A 22 5.57 6.12 -25.55
N LYS A 23 6.90 5.90 -25.63
CA LYS A 23 7.49 4.56 -25.80
C LYS A 23 8.18 4.08 -24.53
N LEU A 24 7.88 2.87 -24.10
CA LEU A 24 8.49 2.27 -22.90
C LEU A 24 10.03 2.28 -22.95
N LYS A 25 10.64 1.97 -24.09
CA LYS A 25 12.11 1.98 -24.22
C LYS A 25 12.72 3.35 -23.91
N ASP A 26 12.03 4.43 -24.28
CA ASP A 26 12.52 5.78 -24.07
C ASP A 26 12.33 6.20 -22.61
N LEU A 27 11.27 5.70 -21.96
CA LEU A 27 11.06 5.85 -20.52
C LEU A 27 12.15 5.12 -19.72
N LEU A 28 12.51 3.90 -20.10
CA LEU A 28 13.62 3.16 -19.48
C LEU A 28 14.96 3.88 -19.64
N ALA A 29 15.24 4.43 -20.81
CA ALA A 29 16.46 5.23 -21.04
C ALA A 29 16.46 6.53 -20.20
N LEU A 30 15.29 7.16 -20.03
CA LEU A 30 15.13 8.33 -19.16
C LEU A 30 15.41 7.96 -17.70
N MET A 31 14.86 6.84 -17.21
CA MET A 31 15.07 6.39 -15.83
C MET A 31 16.55 6.08 -15.57
N ALA A 32 17.23 5.36 -16.48
CA ALA A 32 18.67 5.09 -16.37
C ALA A 32 19.47 6.40 -16.26
N ARG A 33 19.09 7.43 -17.01
CA ARG A 33 19.73 8.75 -16.93
C ARG A 33 19.43 9.45 -15.60
N LEU A 34 18.20 9.44 -15.12
CA LEU A 34 17.85 10.00 -13.81
C LEU A 34 18.66 9.34 -12.69
N ARG A 35 18.80 8.03 -12.72
CA ARG A 35 19.63 7.28 -11.78
C ARG A 35 21.11 7.69 -11.83
N SER A 36 21.64 8.07 -12.99
CA SER A 36 23.05 8.51 -13.11
C SER A 36 23.25 9.98 -12.74
N ASP A 37 22.34 10.86 -13.12
CA ASP A 37 22.54 12.30 -13.15
C ASP A 37 21.82 13.06 -12.03
N CYS A 38 20.67 12.56 -11.54
CA CYS A 38 19.89 13.22 -10.49
C CYS A 38 20.38 12.80 -9.09
N PRO A 39 20.80 13.74 -8.23
CA PRO A 39 21.29 13.41 -6.89
C PRO A 39 20.28 12.72 -5.99
N TRP A 40 18.98 12.99 -6.19
CA TRP A 40 17.92 12.37 -5.41
C TRP A 40 17.66 10.93 -5.87
N ASP A 41 17.43 10.73 -7.18
CA ASP A 41 17.18 9.40 -7.75
C ASP A 41 18.36 8.44 -7.48
N LYS A 42 19.59 8.92 -7.61
CA LYS A 42 20.80 8.16 -7.34
C LYS A 42 20.90 7.59 -5.93
N LYS A 43 20.34 8.29 -4.94
CA LYS A 43 20.35 7.87 -3.53
C LYS A 43 19.28 6.84 -3.20
N GLN A 44 18.26 6.68 -4.05
CA GLN A 44 17.17 5.76 -3.76
C GLN A 44 17.59 4.30 -3.80
N SER A 45 16.94 3.51 -2.98
CA SER A 45 17.02 2.05 -2.95
C SER A 45 15.61 1.47 -3.14
N ASN A 46 15.54 0.18 -3.51
CA ASN A 46 14.23 -0.50 -3.57
C ASN A 46 13.45 -0.40 -2.26
N HIS A 47 14.14 -0.36 -1.12
CA HIS A 47 13.51 -0.23 0.18
C HIS A 47 12.99 1.20 0.44
N SER A 48 13.77 2.24 0.08
CA SER A 48 13.35 3.63 0.32
C SER A 48 12.17 4.06 -0.54
N LEU A 49 11.87 3.34 -1.64
CA LEU A 49 10.73 3.65 -2.52
C LEU A 49 9.44 2.89 -2.15
N ILE A 50 9.45 1.97 -1.18
CA ILE A 50 8.24 1.26 -0.76
C ILE A 50 7.11 2.22 -0.34
N PRO A 51 7.36 3.25 0.50
CA PRO A 51 6.30 4.19 0.88
C PRO A 51 5.67 4.89 -0.32
N TYR A 52 6.47 5.36 -1.28
CA TYR A 52 5.97 6.03 -2.49
C TYR A 52 5.12 5.09 -3.35
N ALA A 53 5.56 3.85 -3.56
CA ALA A 53 4.77 2.89 -4.34
C ALA A 53 3.39 2.58 -3.72
N ILE A 54 3.27 2.69 -2.39
CA ILE A 54 1.99 2.56 -1.68
C ILE A 54 1.16 3.83 -1.85
N GLU A 55 1.78 5.01 -1.73
CA GLU A 55 1.16 6.32 -1.91
C GLU A 55 0.52 6.43 -3.30
N GLU A 56 1.28 6.19 -4.37
CA GLU A 56 0.78 6.23 -5.75
C GLU A 56 -0.40 5.26 -5.99
N ALA A 57 -0.40 4.10 -5.30
CA ALA A 57 -1.51 3.16 -5.42
C ALA A 57 -2.81 3.71 -4.78
N TYR A 58 -2.70 4.48 -3.69
CA TYR A 58 -3.84 5.15 -3.06
C TYR A 58 -4.30 6.36 -3.85
N GLU A 59 -3.37 7.19 -4.38
CA GLU A 59 -3.66 8.36 -5.21
C GLU A 59 -4.36 7.95 -6.50
N LEU A 60 -3.92 6.87 -7.15
CA LEU A 60 -4.66 6.27 -8.27
C LEU A 60 -6.09 5.86 -7.86
N GLY A 61 -6.28 5.31 -6.67
CA GLY A 61 -7.61 4.96 -6.16
C GLY A 61 -8.50 6.20 -5.98
N GLU A 62 -7.96 7.30 -5.45
CA GLU A 62 -8.67 8.58 -5.30
C GLU A 62 -8.99 9.20 -6.68
N ALA A 63 -8.04 9.22 -7.62
CA ALA A 63 -8.23 9.75 -8.96
C ALA A 63 -9.34 9.00 -9.74
N VAL A 64 -9.35 7.65 -9.67
CA VAL A 64 -10.42 6.84 -10.28
C VAL A 64 -11.80 7.15 -9.69
N GLN A 65 -11.89 7.45 -8.39
CA GLN A 65 -13.15 7.89 -7.77
C GLN A 65 -13.56 9.31 -8.18
N GLY A 66 -12.57 10.17 -8.46
CA GLY A 66 -12.77 11.53 -8.95
C GLY A 66 -13.25 11.59 -10.40
N ASP A 67 -13.04 10.54 -11.18
CA ASP A 67 -13.45 10.38 -12.59
C ASP A 67 -12.91 11.48 -13.54
N ASP A 68 -11.72 12.04 -13.22
CA ASP A 68 -11.02 12.99 -14.08
C ASP A 68 -9.92 12.26 -14.87
N ASP A 69 -10.03 12.30 -16.20
CA ASP A 69 -9.12 11.58 -17.11
C ASP A 69 -7.66 12.06 -17.00
N ASP A 70 -7.41 13.33 -16.69
CA ASP A 70 -6.06 13.87 -16.61
C ASP A 70 -5.40 13.46 -15.29
N ASP A 71 -6.14 13.47 -14.18
CA ASP A 71 -5.68 12.97 -12.89
C ASP A 71 -5.41 11.45 -12.97
N ILE A 72 -6.35 10.66 -13.51
CA ILE A 72 -6.17 9.21 -13.69
C ILE A 72 -4.95 8.89 -14.53
N LYS A 73 -4.68 9.63 -15.62
CA LYS A 73 -3.47 9.45 -16.45
C LYS A 73 -2.20 9.81 -15.69
N GLY A 74 -2.25 10.83 -14.85
CA GLY A 74 -1.17 11.22 -13.98
C GLY A 74 -0.79 10.07 -13.05
N GLU A 75 -1.74 9.62 -12.24
CA GLU A 75 -1.51 8.58 -11.23
C GLU A 75 -1.13 7.21 -11.83
N LEU A 76 -1.71 6.84 -12.98
CA LEU A 76 -1.25 5.66 -13.72
C LEU A 76 0.21 5.82 -14.17
N GLY A 77 0.64 7.02 -14.51
CA GLY A 77 2.02 7.35 -14.84
C GLY A 77 2.94 7.18 -13.63
N ASP A 78 2.51 7.63 -12.47
CA ASP A 78 3.30 7.57 -11.23
C ASP A 78 3.40 6.13 -10.68
N VAL A 79 2.33 5.34 -10.72
CA VAL A 79 2.42 3.88 -10.49
C VAL A 79 3.38 3.20 -11.47
N LEU A 80 3.34 3.56 -12.76
CA LEU A 80 4.29 3.04 -13.76
C LEU A 80 5.73 3.47 -13.46
N LEU A 81 5.95 4.72 -13.00
CA LEU A 81 7.25 5.21 -12.56
C LEU A 81 7.84 4.34 -11.46
N GLN A 82 7.06 3.97 -10.44
CA GLN A 82 7.53 3.08 -9.37
C GLN A 82 7.99 1.73 -9.92
N VAL A 83 7.24 1.14 -10.84
CA VAL A 83 7.62 -0.14 -11.48
C VAL A 83 8.94 0.02 -12.25
N VAL A 84 9.06 1.05 -13.08
CA VAL A 84 10.27 1.31 -13.89
C VAL A 84 11.48 1.57 -13.00
N PHE A 85 11.30 2.35 -11.94
CA PHE A 85 12.38 2.69 -11.01
C PHE A 85 12.91 1.45 -10.27
N HIS A 86 12.01 0.64 -9.73
CA HIS A 86 12.38 -0.63 -9.10
C HIS A 86 13.13 -1.55 -10.08
N CYS A 87 12.60 -1.70 -11.30
CA CYS A 87 13.27 -2.52 -12.34
C CYS A 87 14.67 -2.00 -12.67
N GLN A 88 14.85 -0.69 -12.79
CA GLN A 88 16.15 -0.09 -13.04
C GLN A 88 17.15 -0.42 -11.93
N MET A 89 16.77 -0.30 -10.66
CA MET A 89 17.65 -0.63 -9.54
C MET A 89 18.00 -2.12 -9.45
N TYR A 90 17.08 -3.02 -9.83
CA TYR A 90 17.38 -4.44 -9.89
C TYR A 90 18.27 -4.80 -11.09
N ALA A 91 18.13 -4.08 -12.21
CA ALA A 91 19.04 -4.23 -13.36
C ALA A 91 20.47 -3.75 -13.04
N GLU A 92 20.62 -2.66 -12.27
CA GLU A 92 21.92 -2.19 -11.76
C GLU A 92 22.62 -3.23 -10.86
N GLN A 93 21.84 -4.12 -10.22
CA GLN A 93 22.34 -5.23 -9.41
C GLN A 93 22.51 -6.54 -10.20
N GLU A 94 22.36 -6.52 -11.52
CA GLU A 94 22.42 -7.69 -12.40
C GLU A 94 21.47 -8.84 -12.01
N ARG A 95 20.29 -8.51 -11.43
CA ARG A 95 19.33 -9.50 -10.94
C ARG A 95 18.24 -9.82 -11.95
N PHE A 96 17.55 -8.81 -12.45
CA PHE A 96 16.54 -8.86 -13.51
C PHE A 96 16.24 -7.45 -14.00
N ASP A 97 15.60 -7.33 -15.16
CA ASP A 97 15.21 -6.07 -15.78
C ASP A 97 13.71 -5.99 -16.10
N MET A 98 13.27 -4.92 -16.75
CA MET A 98 11.88 -4.71 -17.14
C MET A 98 11.38 -5.81 -18.11
N SER A 99 12.25 -6.34 -18.97
CA SER A 99 11.87 -7.43 -19.89
C SER A 99 11.49 -8.71 -19.14
N ASP A 100 12.25 -9.03 -18.09
CA ASP A 100 11.96 -10.17 -17.23
C ASP A 100 10.63 -9.99 -16.48
N VAL A 101 10.34 -8.76 -16.01
CA VAL A 101 9.08 -8.43 -15.34
C VAL A 101 7.90 -8.57 -16.30
N ILE A 102 8.01 -8.03 -17.52
CA ILE A 102 6.98 -8.14 -18.55
C ILE A 102 6.75 -9.61 -18.92
N THR A 103 7.81 -10.38 -19.15
CA THR A 103 7.73 -11.81 -19.47
C THR A 103 7.02 -12.57 -18.35
N THR A 104 7.42 -12.34 -17.11
CA THR A 104 6.78 -12.97 -15.93
C THR A 104 5.29 -12.65 -15.83
N LEU A 105 4.91 -11.38 -16.12
CA LEU A 105 3.52 -10.97 -16.14
C LEU A 105 2.74 -11.65 -17.27
N GLN A 106 3.29 -11.67 -18.50
CA GLN A 106 2.66 -12.31 -19.66
C GLN A 106 2.44 -13.80 -19.41
N GLU A 107 3.47 -14.54 -18.97
CA GLU A 107 3.36 -15.97 -18.63
C GLU A 107 2.27 -16.21 -17.57
N LYS A 108 2.22 -15.37 -16.55
CA LYS A 108 1.19 -15.44 -15.50
C LYS A 108 -0.21 -15.23 -16.07
N LEU A 109 -0.41 -14.20 -16.91
CA LEU A 109 -1.71 -13.89 -17.49
C LEU A 109 -2.17 -15.01 -18.43
N ILE A 110 -1.30 -15.50 -19.31
CA ILE A 110 -1.61 -16.62 -20.24
C ILE A 110 -2.02 -17.86 -19.44
N ARG A 111 -1.22 -18.25 -18.46
CA ARG A 111 -1.49 -19.43 -17.63
C ARG A 111 -2.79 -19.34 -16.84
N ARG A 112 -3.13 -18.14 -16.34
CA ARG A 112 -4.35 -17.93 -15.53
C ARG A 112 -5.62 -17.73 -16.37
N HIS A 113 -5.51 -17.66 -17.71
CA HIS A 113 -6.64 -17.48 -18.60
C HIS A 113 -6.70 -18.56 -19.67
N PRO A 114 -6.73 -19.87 -19.31
CA PRO A 114 -6.78 -20.95 -20.30
C PRO A 114 -8.05 -20.90 -21.14
N HIS A 115 -9.15 -20.36 -20.60
CA HIS A 115 -10.40 -20.13 -21.31
C HIS A 115 -10.32 -19.06 -22.42
N VAL A 116 -9.24 -18.24 -22.43
CA VAL A 116 -8.99 -17.23 -23.47
C VAL A 116 -7.94 -17.69 -24.46
N PHE A 117 -6.90 -18.38 -23.98
CA PHE A 117 -5.70 -18.70 -24.78
C PHE A 117 -5.60 -20.18 -25.17
N GLU A 118 -6.40 -21.06 -24.54
CA GLU A 118 -6.45 -22.49 -24.78
C GLU A 118 -7.89 -22.94 -25.10
N ALA A 119 -8.12 -24.25 -25.28
CA ALA A 119 -9.42 -24.79 -25.65
C ALA A 119 -10.39 -25.00 -24.45
N GLU A 120 -10.08 -24.47 -23.28
CA GLU A 120 -10.94 -24.58 -22.10
C GLU A 120 -12.16 -23.65 -22.22
N THR A 121 -13.37 -24.16 -21.99
CA THR A 121 -14.59 -23.35 -22.02
C THR A 121 -15.16 -23.23 -20.61
N LEU A 122 -15.21 -22.03 -20.07
CA LEU A 122 -15.84 -21.73 -18.79
C LEU A 122 -17.21 -21.08 -19.00
N LYS A 123 -18.20 -21.46 -18.19
CA LYS A 123 -19.60 -21.10 -18.40
C LYS A 123 -19.95 -19.68 -17.97
N ASP A 124 -19.30 -19.18 -16.92
CA ASP A 124 -19.61 -17.91 -16.27
C ASP A 124 -18.44 -17.40 -15.42
N GLU A 125 -18.58 -16.22 -14.84
CA GLU A 125 -17.59 -15.58 -13.98
C GLU A 125 -17.25 -16.43 -12.74
N ALA A 126 -18.22 -17.14 -12.18
CA ALA A 126 -18.00 -17.99 -11.01
C ALA A 126 -17.04 -19.14 -11.33
N ALA A 127 -17.22 -19.79 -12.48
CA ALA A 127 -16.33 -20.84 -12.99
C ALA A 127 -14.92 -20.32 -13.27
N VAL A 128 -14.78 -19.09 -13.78
CA VAL A 128 -13.47 -18.44 -13.97
C VAL A 128 -12.77 -18.23 -12.62
N LYS A 129 -13.50 -17.76 -11.61
CA LYS A 129 -12.95 -17.53 -10.27
C LYS A 129 -12.51 -18.81 -9.57
N GLU A 130 -13.32 -19.88 -9.69
CA GLU A 130 -12.99 -21.20 -9.18
C GLU A 130 -11.71 -21.75 -9.85
N ARG A 131 -11.63 -21.66 -11.19
CA ARG A 131 -10.44 -22.08 -11.94
C ARG A 131 -9.19 -21.29 -11.56
N TRP A 132 -9.31 -19.99 -11.33
CA TRP A 132 -8.20 -19.18 -10.83
C TRP A 132 -7.72 -19.63 -9.45
N ASP A 133 -8.60 -20.02 -8.57
CA ASP A 133 -8.22 -20.49 -7.23
C ASP A 133 -7.52 -21.84 -7.30
N GLU A 134 -7.94 -22.76 -8.20
CA GLU A 134 -7.22 -24.00 -8.50
C GLU A 134 -5.80 -23.72 -9.02
N ILE A 135 -5.66 -22.86 -10.03
CA ILE A 135 -4.35 -22.50 -10.59
C ILE A 135 -3.43 -21.88 -9.53
N LYS A 136 -3.96 -21.05 -8.62
CA LYS A 136 -3.17 -20.53 -7.51
C LYS A 136 -2.67 -21.62 -6.56
N VAL A 137 -3.49 -22.64 -6.31
CA VAL A 137 -3.07 -23.80 -5.49
C VAL A 137 -1.96 -24.57 -6.20
N GLU A 138 -2.07 -24.81 -7.52
CA GLU A 138 -1.02 -25.44 -8.33
C GLU A 138 0.30 -24.63 -8.28
N GLU A 139 0.22 -23.30 -8.46
CA GLU A 139 1.37 -22.40 -8.35
C GLU A 139 2.04 -22.46 -6.98
N GLN A 140 1.25 -22.57 -5.91
CA GLN A 140 1.75 -22.71 -4.54
C GLN A 140 2.48 -24.05 -4.34
N GLN A 141 1.94 -25.15 -4.89
CA GLN A 141 2.59 -26.47 -4.83
C GLN A 141 3.94 -26.46 -5.55
N VAL A 142 4.03 -25.82 -6.72
CA VAL A 142 5.28 -25.65 -7.47
C VAL A 142 6.30 -24.83 -6.69
N ARG A 143 5.86 -23.77 -5.99
CA ARG A 143 6.73 -22.97 -5.11
C ARG A 143 7.23 -23.77 -3.91
N ALA A 144 6.37 -24.56 -3.29
CA ALA A 144 6.72 -25.42 -2.17
C ALA A 144 7.76 -26.50 -2.57
N ALA A 145 7.61 -27.09 -3.76
CA ALA A 145 8.56 -28.06 -4.30
C ALA A 145 9.96 -27.44 -4.57
N ARG A 146 10.06 -26.12 -4.72
CA ARG A 146 11.33 -25.37 -4.84
C ARG A 146 11.99 -25.04 -3.49
N GLY A 147 11.57 -25.69 -2.40
CA GLY A 147 12.21 -25.59 -1.08
C GLY A 147 11.85 -24.35 -0.26
N LYS A 148 10.77 -23.64 -0.60
CA LYS A 148 10.20 -22.59 0.26
C LYS A 148 9.14 -23.25 1.16
N PRO A 149 9.39 -23.48 2.47
CA PRO A 149 8.39 -24.05 3.36
C PRO A 149 7.18 -23.11 3.41
N GLN A 150 6.01 -23.64 3.09
CA GLN A 150 4.78 -22.89 3.12
C GLN A 150 4.21 -22.94 4.55
N ARG A 151 4.33 -21.84 5.28
CA ARG A 151 3.66 -21.67 6.56
C ARG A 151 2.21 -21.28 6.32
N ARG A 152 1.34 -21.60 7.29
CA ARG A 152 -0.11 -21.34 7.17
C ARG A 152 -0.45 -19.86 6.93
N LEU A 153 0.34 -18.95 7.49
CA LEU A 153 0.12 -17.50 7.38
C LEU A 153 0.86 -16.84 6.19
N ASP A 154 1.67 -17.60 5.42
CA ASP A 154 2.37 -17.06 4.23
C ASP A 154 1.41 -16.65 3.09
N ASN A 155 0.13 -17.06 3.17
CA ASN A 155 -0.92 -16.71 2.21
C ASN A 155 -1.76 -15.49 2.62
N THR A 156 -1.30 -14.72 3.58
CA THR A 156 -1.94 -13.45 3.96
C THR A 156 -2.02 -12.52 2.75
N LYS A 157 -3.16 -11.91 2.54
CA LYS A 157 -3.36 -10.97 1.44
C LYS A 157 -2.46 -9.76 1.64
N ALA A 158 -1.83 -9.32 0.56
CA ALA A 158 -1.17 -8.02 0.53
C ALA A 158 -2.23 -6.91 0.60
N GLY A 159 -1.90 -5.81 1.24
CA GLY A 159 -2.78 -4.67 1.45
C GLY A 159 -2.15 -3.69 2.43
N SER A 160 -2.91 -2.72 2.91
CA SER A 160 -2.49 -1.86 4.01
C SER A 160 -2.13 -2.67 5.26
N ALA A 161 -1.45 -2.06 6.21
CA ALA A 161 -1.08 -2.72 7.45
C ALA A 161 -2.31 -3.21 8.23
N LEU A 162 -3.41 -2.42 8.25
CA LEU A 162 -4.65 -2.80 8.92
C LEU A 162 -5.33 -3.99 8.23
N MET A 163 -5.40 -4.00 6.89
CA MET A 163 -5.92 -5.14 6.12
C MET A 163 -5.11 -6.41 6.36
N GLN A 164 -3.77 -6.32 6.33
CA GLN A 164 -2.89 -7.46 6.59
C GLN A 164 -3.04 -7.99 8.02
N ALA A 165 -3.08 -7.11 9.02
CA ALA A 165 -3.30 -7.46 10.42
C ALA A 165 -4.64 -8.21 10.58
N GLN A 166 -5.72 -7.68 9.99
CA GLN A 166 -7.03 -8.31 10.07
C GLN A 166 -7.08 -9.67 9.37
N ASP A 167 -6.43 -9.81 8.19
CA ASP A 167 -6.40 -11.08 7.46
C ASP A 167 -5.56 -12.14 8.19
N VAL A 168 -4.41 -11.79 8.73
CA VAL A 168 -3.57 -12.69 9.55
C VAL A 168 -4.35 -13.22 10.76
N GLN A 169 -5.02 -12.34 11.49
CA GLN A 169 -5.83 -12.71 12.65
C GLN A 169 -7.02 -13.60 12.25
N LYS A 170 -7.66 -13.31 11.12
CA LYS A 170 -8.76 -14.14 10.58
C LYS A 170 -8.27 -15.53 10.14
N GLN A 171 -7.06 -15.63 9.61
CA GLN A 171 -6.49 -16.93 9.28
C GLN A 171 -6.07 -17.72 10.53
N ALA A 172 -5.49 -17.06 11.53
CA ALA A 172 -5.15 -17.67 12.82
C ALA A 172 -6.39 -18.21 13.54
N SER A 173 -7.48 -17.43 13.53
CA SER A 173 -8.75 -17.83 14.16
C SER A 173 -9.35 -19.11 13.57
N LYS A 174 -9.23 -19.33 12.26
CA LYS A 174 -9.66 -20.56 11.58
C LYS A 174 -8.88 -21.80 12.03
N LEU A 175 -7.71 -21.60 12.63
CA LEU A 175 -6.87 -22.67 13.19
C LEU A 175 -7.10 -22.88 14.69
N GLY A 176 -8.07 -22.20 15.28
CA GLY A 176 -8.38 -22.24 16.71
C GLY A 176 -7.53 -21.31 17.57
N PHE A 177 -6.67 -20.48 16.97
CA PHE A 177 -5.90 -19.47 17.69
C PHE A 177 -6.67 -18.14 17.71
N ASP A 178 -7.61 -18.04 18.66
CA ASP A 178 -8.49 -16.87 18.79
C ASP A 178 -9.02 -16.73 20.22
N TRP A 179 -9.48 -15.53 20.58
CA TRP A 179 -10.20 -15.25 21.79
C TRP A 179 -11.65 -15.78 21.71
N GLU A 180 -12.24 -16.21 22.83
CA GLU A 180 -13.65 -16.65 22.85
C GLU A 180 -14.64 -15.53 22.46
N GLY A 181 -14.31 -14.29 22.77
CA GLY A 181 -15.19 -13.14 22.50
C GLY A 181 -14.42 -11.85 22.32
N VAL A 182 -15.16 -10.76 22.14
CA VAL A 182 -14.60 -9.40 22.02
C VAL A 182 -13.91 -8.94 23.30
N SER A 183 -14.36 -9.42 24.47
CA SER A 183 -13.79 -9.06 25.77
C SER A 183 -12.30 -9.38 25.85
N GLY A 184 -11.89 -10.63 25.50
CA GLY A 184 -10.48 -11.01 25.54
C GLY A 184 -9.60 -10.19 24.58
N ALA A 185 -10.13 -9.83 23.41
CA ALA A 185 -9.43 -8.95 22.49
C ALA A 185 -9.28 -7.52 23.06
N PHE A 186 -10.31 -7.04 23.77
CA PHE A 186 -10.29 -5.73 24.41
C PHE A 186 -9.36 -5.69 25.63
N ASP A 187 -9.33 -6.77 26.41
CA ASP A 187 -8.40 -6.90 27.54
C ASP A 187 -6.94 -6.85 27.06
N LYS A 188 -6.62 -7.52 25.92
CA LYS A 188 -5.29 -7.44 25.32
C LYS A 188 -4.97 -6.02 24.83
N LEU A 189 -5.92 -5.32 24.19
CA LEU A 189 -5.71 -3.92 23.83
C LEU A 189 -5.37 -3.04 25.05
N ASN A 190 -6.04 -3.24 26.18
CA ASN A 190 -5.74 -2.49 27.41
C ASN A 190 -4.35 -2.80 27.97
N GLU A 191 -3.90 -4.04 27.83
CA GLU A 191 -2.53 -4.46 28.17
C GLU A 191 -1.51 -3.68 27.33
N GLU A 192 -1.63 -3.73 25.98
CA GLU A 192 -0.71 -3.01 25.06
C GLU A 192 -0.71 -1.49 25.29
N VAL A 193 -1.88 -0.89 25.52
CA VAL A 193 -1.96 0.54 25.89
C VAL A 193 -1.26 0.82 27.20
N SER A 194 -1.26 -0.12 28.15
CA SER A 194 -0.58 0.04 29.44
C SER A 194 0.95 -0.09 29.27
N GLU A 195 1.42 -0.98 28.40
CA GLU A 195 2.84 -1.14 28.06
C GLU A 195 3.36 0.10 27.33
N LEU A 196 2.63 0.61 26.32
CA LEU A 196 2.96 1.87 25.67
C LEU A 196 3.01 3.06 26.65
N LYS A 197 2.07 3.14 27.61
CA LYS A 197 2.10 4.18 28.64
C LYS A 197 3.35 4.08 29.52
N ALA A 198 3.78 2.88 29.87
CA ALA A 198 4.99 2.67 30.67
C ALA A 198 6.24 3.15 29.94
N GLU A 199 6.26 3.07 28.60
CA GLU A 199 7.37 3.60 27.81
C GLU A 199 7.35 5.14 27.65
N LEU A 200 6.20 5.78 27.78
CA LEU A 200 6.02 7.22 27.50
C LEU A 200 5.91 8.09 28.74
N LEU A 201 5.21 7.63 29.78
CA LEU A 201 4.90 8.47 30.95
C LEU A 201 6.08 8.53 31.92
N ASP A 202 6.25 9.72 32.51
CA ASP A 202 7.30 10.02 33.50
C ASP A 202 8.75 9.90 32.96
N LYS A 203 8.93 9.84 31.63
CA LYS A 203 10.25 9.83 30.97
C LYS A 203 10.60 11.20 30.42
N SER A 204 11.89 11.53 30.46
CA SER A 204 12.42 12.72 29.78
C SER A 204 12.37 12.53 28.26
N LYS A 205 12.47 13.63 27.49
CA LYS A 205 12.53 13.57 26.03
C LYS A 205 13.74 12.77 25.52
N ASP A 206 14.84 12.81 26.25
CA ASP A 206 16.06 12.06 25.88
C ASP A 206 15.87 10.55 26.14
N ASP A 207 15.19 10.16 27.23
CA ASP A 207 14.86 8.76 27.52
C ASP A 207 13.87 8.21 26.46
N ILE A 208 12.88 9.00 26.05
CA ILE A 208 11.94 8.65 24.98
C ILE A 208 12.71 8.42 23.67
N ASN A 209 13.62 9.32 23.29
CA ASN A 209 14.43 9.17 22.08
C ASN A 209 15.34 7.94 22.12
N ALA A 210 15.87 7.60 23.30
CA ALA A 210 16.70 6.40 23.48
C ALA A 210 15.90 5.10 23.30
N ASN A 211 14.61 5.12 23.62
CA ASN A 211 13.71 3.95 23.58
C ASN A 211 12.73 3.98 22.39
N ILE A 212 13.01 4.77 21.35
CA ILE A 212 12.06 4.97 20.25
C ILE A 212 11.65 3.67 19.54
N ALA A 213 12.57 2.69 19.45
CA ALA A 213 12.29 1.39 18.84
C ALA A 213 11.32 0.54 19.67
N ASP A 214 11.41 0.60 21.00
CA ASP A 214 10.48 -0.09 21.88
C ASP A 214 9.10 0.58 21.84
N ILE A 215 9.08 1.91 21.82
CA ILE A 215 7.83 2.68 21.65
C ILE A 215 7.15 2.37 20.31
N GLU A 216 7.93 2.29 19.22
CA GLU A 216 7.42 1.93 17.88
C GLU A 216 6.78 0.54 17.91
N LYS A 217 7.40 -0.42 18.60
CA LYS A 217 6.86 -1.76 18.78
C LYS A 217 5.52 -1.74 19.53
N GLU A 218 5.46 -1.07 20.68
CA GLU A 218 4.22 -0.99 21.48
C GLU A 218 3.08 -0.27 20.74
N ILE A 219 3.38 0.74 19.92
CA ILE A 219 2.40 1.36 19.02
C ILE A 219 1.86 0.34 18.01
N GLY A 220 2.75 -0.47 17.42
CA GLY A 220 2.38 -1.55 16.51
C GLY A 220 1.47 -2.59 17.16
N ASP A 221 1.81 -3.01 18.38
CA ASP A 221 1.05 -3.98 19.16
C ASP A 221 -0.34 -3.42 19.56
N CYS A 222 -0.43 -2.14 19.95
CA CYS A 222 -1.70 -1.44 20.17
C CYS A 222 -2.59 -1.43 18.91
N MET A 223 -2.01 -1.08 17.74
CA MET A 223 -2.75 -1.06 16.48
C MET A 223 -3.24 -2.47 16.11
N PHE A 224 -2.39 -3.47 16.24
CA PHE A 224 -2.72 -4.87 15.96
C PHE A 224 -3.84 -5.39 16.88
N ALA A 225 -3.80 -5.08 18.17
CA ALA A 225 -4.84 -5.44 19.14
C ALA A 225 -6.16 -4.73 18.83
N LEU A 226 -6.14 -3.45 18.43
CA LEU A 226 -7.34 -2.70 18.03
C LEU A 226 -7.98 -3.30 16.77
N VAL A 227 -7.19 -3.70 15.78
CA VAL A 227 -7.69 -4.42 14.59
C VAL A 227 -8.38 -5.72 14.99
N ASN A 228 -7.88 -6.42 16.01
CA ASN A 228 -8.51 -7.64 16.50
C ASN A 228 -9.89 -7.37 17.15
N VAL A 229 -10.03 -6.27 17.87
CA VAL A 229 -11.34 -5.82 18.38
C VAL A 229 -12.32 -5.56 17.24
N ALA A 230 -11.89 -4.84 16.19
CA ALA A 230 -12.72 -4.59 15.01
C ALA A 230 -13.14 -5.91 14.34
N ARG A 231 -12.21 -6.84 14.14
CA ARG A 231 -12.48 -8.16 13.56
C ARG A 231 -13.51 -8.96 14.39
N LYS A 232 -13.41 -8.91 15.71
CA LYS A 232 -14.36 -9.61 16.62
C LYS A 232 -15.78 -9.04 16.55
N LEU A 233 -15.91 -7.81 16.09
CA LEU A 233 -17.19 -7.13 15.87
C LEU A 233 -17.66 -7.22 14.40
N ASP A 234 -16.99 -8.01 13.56
CA ASP A 234 -17.22 -8.11 12.11
C ASP A 234 -17.12 -6.75 11.38
N LEU A 235 -16.31 -5.84 11.93
CA LEU A 235 -16.00 -4.55 11.31
C LEU A 235 -14.71 -4.65 10.49
N ASP A 236 -14.67 -3.93 9.38
CA ASP A 236 -13.47 -3.75 8.57
C ASP A 236 -12.66 -2.57 9.14
N ALA A 237 -11.45 -2.86 9.63
CA ALA A 237 -10.60 -1.87 10.30
C ALA A 237 -10.12 -0.77 9.35
N GLU A 238 -9.83 -1.11 8.08
CA GLU A 238 -9.45 -0.14 7.05
C GLU A 238 -10.58 0.83 6.78
N THR A 239 -11.77 0.32 6.47
CA THR A 239 -12.96 1.14 6.22
C THR A 239 -13.31 2.03 7.40
N ALA A 240 -13.23 1.51 8.63
CA ALA A 240 -13.48 2.30 9.83
C ALA A 240 -12.49 3.46 9.98
N THR A 241 -11.20 3.22 9.67
CA THR A 241 -10.15 4.26 9.71
C THR A 241 -10.36 5.29 8.62
N LEU A 242 -10.64 4.87 7.38
CA LEU A 242 -10.95 5.77 6.27
C LEU A 242 -12.16 6.65 6.58
N THR A 243 -13.23 6.09 7.16
CA THR A 243 -14.39 6.88 7.61
C THR A 243 -13.99 7.96 8.61
N CYS A 244 -13.05 7.66 9.52
CA CYS A 244 -12.54 8.65 10.47
C CYS A 244 -11.72 9.75 9.75
N VAL A 245 -10.90 9.40 8.76
CA VAL A 245 -10.15 10.35 7.93
C VAL A 245 -11.10 11.29 7.18
N HIS A 246 -12.10 10.74 6.50
CA HIS A 246 -13.11 11.56 5.79
C HIS A 246 -13.84 12.51 6.74
N LYS A 247 -14.27 12.02 7.89
CA LYS A 247 -14.89 12.84 8.93
C LYS A 247 -13.98 13.98 9.40
N PHE A 248 -12.68 13.72 9.57
CA PHE A 248 -11.71 14.75 9.94
C PHE A 248 -11.57 15.80 8.82
N LYS A 249 -11.35 15.37 7.56
CA LYS A 249 -11.25 16.25 6.40
C LYS A 249 -12.49 17.15 6.26
N SER A 250 -13.70 16.57 6.38
CA SER A 250 -14.97 17.32 6.30
C SER A 250 -15.08 18.39 7.37
N ARG A 251 -14.77 18.07 8.63
CA ARG A 251 -14.83 19.05 9.73
C ARG A 251 -13.78 20.14 9.60
N PHE A 252 -12.60 19.77 9.13
CA PHE A 252 -11.54 20.75 8.90
C PHE A 252 -11.90 21.69 7.75
N GLY A 253 -12.47 21.19 6.66
CA GLY A 253 -13.02 22.00 5.57
C GLY A 253 -14.10 22.98 6.06
N TYR A 254 -14.97 22.56 6.98
CA TYR A 254 -15.93 23.48 7.61
C TYR A 254 -15.22 24.64 8.36
N ILE A 255 -14.10 24.36 9.04
CA ILE A 255 -13.31 25.40 9.71
C ILE A 255 -12.78 26.38 8.66
N GLU A 256 -12.18 25.89 7.57
CA GLU A 256 -11.65 26.72 6.49
C GLU A 256 -12.74 27.60 5.89
N ASP A 257 -13.90 27.05 5.57
CA ASP A 257 -15.04 27.79 5.01
C ASP A 257 -15.51 28.91 5.96
N GLN A 258 -15.62 28.65 7.26
CA GLN A 258 -16.04 29.63 8.23
C GLN A 258 -15.02 30.76 8.42
N LEU A 259 -13.72 30.44 8.39
CA LEU A 259 -12.66 31.42 8.47
C LEU A 259 -12.61 32.31 7.21
N VAL A 260 -12.75 31.70 6.05
CA VAL A 260 -12.84 32.48 4.76
C VAL A 260 -14.05 33.40 4.79
N ALA A 261 -15.21 32.91 5.24
CA ALA A 261 -16.41 33.76 5.36
C ALA A 261 -16.24 34.91 6.37
N ALA A 262 -15.39 34.72 7.39
CA ALA A 262 -15.03 35.78 8.35
C ALA A 262 -13.89 36.71 7.86
N GLY A 263 -13.39 36.51 6.62
CA GLY A 263 -12.28 37.29 6.07
C GLY A 263 -10.92 36.99 6.74
N LYS A 264 -10.78 35.83 7.37
CA LYS A 264 -9.56 35.39 8.05
C LYS A 264 -8.89 34.26 7.27
N ARG A 265 -7.59 34.15 7.42
CA ARG A 265 -6.82 33.00 6.94
C ARG A 265 -6.65 31.98 8.08
N LEU A 266 -6.47 30.72 7.73
CA LEU A 266 -6.26 29.64 8.69
C LEU A 266 -5.03 29.91 9.58
N GLU A 267 -3.93 30.40 8.97
CA GLU A 267 -2.66 30.68 9.64
C GLU A 267 -2.75 31.82 10.67
N ASP A 268 -3.75 32.68 10.54
CA ASP A 268 -4.00 33.81 11.44
C ASP A 268 -4.98 33.47 12.58
N SER A 269 -5.44 32.22 12.64
CA SER A 269 -6.44 31.76 13.59
C SER A 269 -5.81 31.07 14.78
N SER A 270 -6.39 31.28 15.97
CA SER A 270 -5.94 30.57 17.18
C SER A 270 -6.49 29.16 17.26
N ILE A 271 -5.79 28.30 17.99
CA ILE A 271 -6.27 26.93 18.24
C ILE A 271 -7.65 26.92 18.94
N ASN A 272 -7.91 27.87 19.84
CA ASN A 272 -9.20 27.96 20.53
C ASN A 272 -10.35 28.35 19.56
N GLU A 273 -10.07 29.19 18.55
CA GLU A 273 -11.04 29.54 17.52
C GLU A 273 -11.31 28.36 16.60
N MET A 274 -10.25 27.65 16.16
CA MET A 274 -10.41 26.44 15.35
C MET A 274 -11.16 25.33 16.12
N ASP A 275 -10.91 25.17 17.41
CA ASP A 275 -11.61 24.19 18.24
C ASP A 275 -13.10 24.53 18.41
N ALA A 276 -13.45 25.82 18.57
CA ALA A 276 -14.84 26.25 18.61
C ALA A 276 -15.57 25.95 17.29
N LEU A 277 -14.91 26.18 16.15
CA LEU A 277 -15.44 25.85 14.82
C LEU A 277 -15.54 24.32 14.61
N TRP A 278 -14.58 23.56 15.12
CA TRP A 278 -14.63 22.10 15.12
C TRP A 278 -15.85 21.54 15.87
N GLU A 279 -16.14 22.10 17.07
CA GLU A 279 -17.35 21.73 17.82
C GLU A 279 -18.64 22.16 17.09
N ALA A 280 -18.62 23.30 16.38
CA ALA A 280 -19.74 23.72 15.54
C ALA A 280 -19.95 22.75 14.35
N ALA A 281 -18.87 22.30 13.69
CA ALA A 281 -18.93 21.28 12.64
C ALA A 281 -19.60 19.98 13.13
N LYS A 282 -19.26 19.51 14.33
CA LYS A 282 -19.87 18.31 14.96
C LYS A 282 -21.37 18.48 15.18
N GLN A 283 -21.84 19.69 15.47
CA GLN A 283 -23.28 19.93 15.63
C GLN A 283 -23.98 19.96 14.26
N HIS A 284 -23.32 20.51 13.24
CA HIS A 284 -23.85 20.57 11.88
C HIS A 284 -24.05 19.19 11.25
N GLU A 285 -23.17 18.22 11.53
CA GLU A 285 -23.29 16.83 11.06
C GLU A 285 -24.48 16.07 11.69
N ARG A 286 -25.02 16.53 12.79
CA ARG A 286 -26.13 15.89 13.53
C ARG A 286 -27.53 16.37 13.11
N THR A 287 -27.57 17.43 12.29
CA THR A 287 -28.81 18.02 11.77
C THR A 287 -29.07 17.61 10.34
#